data_359c5fe3aae51bb7d43b9d7b39f05232
#
_entry.id   359c5fe3aae51bb7d43b9d7b39f05232
#
_cell.length_a   1.000
_cell.length_b   1.000
_cell.length_c   1.000
_cell.angle_alpha   90.00
_cell.angle_beta   90.00
_cell.angle_gamma   90.00
#
_symmetry.space_group_name_H-M   'P 1'
#
loop_
_entity.id
_entity.type
_entity.pdbx_description
1 polymer ?
#
loop_
_entity_poly.entity_id
_entity_poly.type
_entity_poly.pdbx_seq_one_letter_code
_entity_poly.pdbx_strand_id
1 'polypeptide(L)'
;MLIADSITQTAKPIGEYAIIVNPQDNVAVVKAKTHKDLVVVLPDRHLVTLKSEVELGHRFATREILSGEFVLQYGQPIGTSLGIEKGEKVSHQNMSNDVPIVRDLPADLHTPEPEYFAVTDTFEGFRRADGRIGTRNFVLIVPTSMCASHEASQISMMAEFLHYKREKFPNVDGVVALPHNKGCGCQDGSNLDVMLRTLSNYADHPNVGGVILMDLGCEKTNLQYVEKYLLKRDKEFNKPVYKIGIQEVGGTQNAIELGLKYVAEMLPQVNDAKRETFPVSELILGVKCGGSDGFSGISCNPSLGYTSDLLVRSKGTVLITEIPEFCGAEHIVANRAKDAETGRKVYETIDWYKNYASKFGAVLNENPSPGNIAGGLLNITIKSLGAMSKAGTTRVEGVVEYAEVPKNRGVNLMQGPGYDQESTPGLVADRKSVV
;
A
#
# COMPACT_ATOMS: atom_id res chain seq x y z
N MET A 1 21.64 -51.40 -4.09
CA MET A 1 22.62 -50.47 -3.49
C MET A 1 23.26 -49.52 -4.51
N LEU A 2 23.77 -49.99 -5.67
CA LEU A 2 24.43 -49.15 -6.70
C LEU A 2 23.51 -48.16 -7.41
N ILE A 3 22.18 -48.37 -7.49
CA ILE A 3 21.25 -47.43 -8.16
C ILE A 3 20.88 -46.27 -7.23
N ALA A 4 20.81 -46.48 -5.91
CA ALA A 4 20.51 -45.44 -4.94
C ALA A 4 21.65 -44.39 -4.83
N ASP A 5 22.90 -44.85 -4.94
CA ASP A 5 24.08 -43.97 -4.86
C ASP A 5 24.22 -43.08 -6.14
N SER A 6 23.78 -43.55 -7.32
CA SER A 6 23.83 -42.76 -8.54
C SER A 6 22.77 -41.65 -8.59
N ILE A 7 21.61 -41.86 -7.99
CA ILE A 7 20.53 -40.85 -7.91
C ILE A 7 20.92 -39.73 -6.92
N THR A 8 21.58 -40.05 -5.82
CA THR A 8 22.05 -39.07 -4.84
C THR A 8 23.15 -38.15 -5.37
N GLN A 9 23.96 -38.64 -6.35
CA GLN A 9 25.00 -37.83 -7.00
C GLN A 9 24.45 -36.80 -8.03
N THR A 10 23.20 -36.96 -8.50
CA THR A 10 22.57 -36.05 -9.46
C THR A 10 21.55 -35.13 -8.82
N ALA A 11 21.13 -35.40 -7.58
CA ALA A 11 20.15 -34.59 -6.86
C ALA A 11 20.75 -33.22 -6.48
N LYS A 12 19.98 -32.15 -6.70
CA LYS A 12 20.39 -30.77 -6.44
C LYS A 12 19.72 -30.27 -5.15
N PRO A 13 20.38 -29.39 -4.35
CA PRO A 13 19.72 -28.78 -3.21
C PRO A 13 18.44 -28.02 -3.67
N ILE A 14 17.33 -28.23 -2.98
CA ILE A 14 16.07 -27.55 -3.32
C ILE A 14 16.24 -26.04 -3.34
N GLY A 15 17.08 -25.47 -2.48
CA GLY A 15 17.37 -24.05 -2.41
C GLY A 15 17.94 -23.43 -3.70
N GLU A 16 18.42 -24.24 -4.66
CA GLU A 16 18.80 -23.75 -5.98
C GLU A 16 17.57 -23.43 -6.86
N TYR A 17 16.47 -24.16 -6.69
CA TYR A 17 15.31 -24.14 -7.59
C TYR A 17 14.04 -23.61 -6.96
N ALA A 18 13.84 -23.81 -5.65
CA ALA A 18 12.62 -23.46 -4.98
C ALA A 18 12.85 -23.08 -3.51
N ILE A 19 11.85 -22.47 -2.90
CA ILE A 19 11.84 -22.03 -1.49
C ILE A 19 10.66 -22.69 -0.78
N ILE A 20 10.92 -23.33 0.37
CA ILE A 20 9.92 -23.68 1.37
C ILE A 20 9.85 -22.47 2.30
N VAL A 21 8.71 -21.76 2.32
CA VAL A 21 8.58 -20.48 3.02
C VAL A 21 8.47 -20.65 4.53
N ASN A 22 7.77 -21.69 4.95
CA ASN A 22 7.59 -22.04 6.36
C ASN A 22 7.91 -23.53 6.56
N PRO A 23 8.53 -23.94 7.69
CA PRO A 23 8.81 -25.36 7.96
C PRO A 23 7.59 -26.27 7.92
N GLN A 24 6.39 -25.76 8.12
CA GLN A 24 5.13 -26.51 8.05
C GLN A 24 4.58 -26.69 6.63
N ASP A 25 5.16 -25.98 5.65
CA ASP A 25 4.67 -26.02 4.27
C ASP A 25 4.89 -27.41 3.66
N ASN A 26 3.88 -27.88 2.94
CA ASN A 26 3.93 -29.10 2.16
C ASN A 26 4.11 -28.84 0.65
N VAL A 27 4.38 -27.59 0.31
CA VAL A 27 4.75 -27.16 -1.04
C VAL A 27 6.02 -26.31 -1.04
N ALA A 28 6.70 -26.24 -2.19
CA ALA A 28 7.83 -25.35 -2.41
C ALA A 28 7.55 -24.44 -3.62
N VAL A 29 7.85 -23.15 -3.49
CA VAL A 29 7.66 -22.12 -4.54
C VAL A 29 8.90 -22.04 -5.42
N VAL A 30 8.72 -22.19 -6.72
CA VAL A 30 9.81 -22.22 -7.71
C VAL A 30 10.39 -20.83 -7.92
N LYS A 31 11.72 -20.70 -7.85
CA LYS A 31 12.49 -19.46 -8.05
C LYS A 31 13.50 -19.51 -9.22
N ALA A 32 13.70 -20.70 -9.79
CA ALA A 32 14.59 -20.88 -10.92
C ALA A 32 13.98 -21.88 -11.92
N LYS A 33 14.45 -21.87 -13.16
CA LYS A 33 13.95 -22.76 -14.21
C LYS A 33 14.03 -24.22 -13.78
N THR A 34 12.91 -24.94 -13.87
CA THR A 34 12.81 -26.37 -13.59
C THR A 34 12.59 -27.15 -14.89
N HIS A 35 12.59 -28.47 -14.80
CA HIS A 35 12.23 -29.38 -15.88
C HIS A 35 11.63 -30.66 -15.29
N LYS A 36 10.91 -31.40 -16.11
CA LYS A 36 10.44 -32.74 -15.73
C LYS A 36 11.63 -33.62 -15.33
N ASP A 37 11.42 -34.50 -14.36
CA ASP A 37 12.39 -35.44 -13.80
C ASP A 37 13.59 -34.78 -13.07
N LEU A 38 13.55 -33.44 -12.81
CA LEU A 38 14.48 -32.79 -11.92
C LEU A 38 14.37 -33.41 -10.51
N VAL A 39 15.48 -33.88 -9.97
CA VAL A 39 15.56 -34.40 -8.61
C VAL A 39 16.13 -33.34 -7.68
N VAL A 40 15.37 -32.96 -6.66
CA VAL A 40 15.81 -32.04 -5.62
C VAL A 40 15.85 -32.72 -4.26
N VAL A 41 16.80 -32.31 -3.42
CA VAL A 41 16.95 -32.79 -2.04
C VAL A 41 16.41 -31.72 -1.09
N LEU A 42 15.46 -32.12 -0.24
CA LEU A 42 14.88 -31.26 0.81
C LEU A 42 15.86 -31.07 1.99
N PRO A 43 15.62 -30.11 2.89
CA PRO A 43 16.46 -29.90 4.09
C PRO A 43 16.55 -31.13 5.01
N ASP A 44 15.50 -31.93 5.07
CA ASP A 44 15.42 -33.19 5.80
C ASP A 44 16.05 -34.41 5.07
N ARG A 45 16.74 -34.15 3.94
CA ARG A 45 17.39 -35.10 3.04
C ARG A 45 16.46 -36.02 2.23
N HIS A 46 15.13 -35.82 2.26
CA HIS A 46 14.23 -36.51 1.37
C HIS A 46 14.39 -35.99 -0.07
N LEU A 47 14.28 -36.91 -1.04
CA LEU A 47 14.35 -36.60 -2.45
C LEU A 47 12.93 -36.32 -3.00
N VAL A 48 12.79 -35.32 -3.87
CA VAL A 48 11.58 -35.04 -4.63
C VAL A 48 11.95 -35.00 -6.10
N THR A 49 11.27 -35.81 -6.90
CA THR A 49 11.38 -35.79 -8.38
C THR A 49 10.19 -35.06 -8.95
N LEU A 50 10.42 -33.98 -9.70
CA LEU A 50 9.35 -33.21 -10.34
C LEU A 50 8.70 -34.02 -11.47
N LYS A 51 7.37 -34.08 -11.47
CA LYS A 51 6.57 -34.80 -12.47
C LYS A 51 6.38 -34.04 -13.77
N SER A 52 6.55 -32.71 -13.74
CA SER A 52 6.48 -31.80 -14.88
C SER A 52 7.41 -30.62 -14.68
N GLU A 53 7.63 -29.83 -15.69
CA GLU A 53 8.13 -28.46 -15.52
C GLU A 53 7.15 -27.66 -14.65
N VAL A 54 7.70 -26.82 -13.74
CA VAL A 54 6.94 -25.92 -12.88
C VAL A 54 7.51 -24.52 -13.07
N GLU A 55 6.67 -23.58 -13.47
CA GLU A 55 7.06 -22.23 -13.82
C GLU A 55 7.44 -21.39 -12.57
N LEU A 56 8.16 -20.30 -12.78
CA LEU A 56 8.53 -19.35 -11.73
C LEU A 56 7.30 -18.83 -10.98
N GLY A 57 7.39 -18.76 -9.65
CA GLY A 57 6.29 -18.33 -8.79
C GLY A 57 5.22 -19.41 -8.52
N HIS A 58 5.18 -20.47 -9.35
CA HIS A 58 4.34 -21.63 -9.08
C HIS A 58 4.97 -22.55 -8.05
N ARG A 59 4.26 -23.60 -7.68
CA ARG A 59 4.67 -24.51 -6.61
C ARG A 59 4.46 -25.96 -6.97
N PHE A 60 5.24 -26.83 -6.32
CA PHE A 60 5.10 -28.27 -6.36
C PHE A 60 5.01 -28.86 -4.94
N ALA A 61 4.35 -30.00 -4.82
CA ALA A 61 4.22 -30.70 -3.54
C ALA A 61 5.54 -31.35 -3.12
N THR A 62 5.97 -31.10 -1.88
CA THR A 62 7.20 -31.68 -1.31
C THR A 62 6.97 -33.08 -0.75
N ARG A 63 5.72 -33.44 -0.47
CA ARG A 63 5.23 -34.76 -0.10
C ARG A 63 3.91 -35.05 -0.81
N GLU A 64 3.41 -36.26 -0.70
CA GLU A 64 2.03 -36.56 -1.06
C GLU A 64 1.07 -35.78 -0.15
N ILE A 65 0.01 -35.19 -0.74
CA ILE A 65 -1.05 -34.47 -0.04
C ILE A 65 -2.37 -35.14 -0.41
N LEU A 66 -2.92 -35.91 0.52
CA LEU A 66 -4.11 -36.70 0.28
C LEU A 66 -5.32 -35.83 0.00
N SER A 67 -6.31 -36.37 -0.71
CA SER A 67 -7.57 -35.68 -0.94
C SER A 67 -8.23 -35.31 0.40
N GLY A 68 -8.63 -34.04 0.52
CA GLY A 68 -9.19 -33.48 1.75
C GLY A 68 -8.16 -32.89 2.73
N GLU A 69 -6.85 -33.13 2.54
CA GLU A 69 -5.82 -32.45 3.30
C GLU A 69 -5.62 -31.02 2.83
N PHE A 70 -5.16 -30.14 3.71
CA PHE A 70 -4.80 -28.79 3.32
C PHE A 70 -3.46 -28.73 2.58
N VAL A 71 -3.44 -27.95 1.50
CA VAL A 71 -2.20 -27.47 0.89
C VAL A 71 -1.73 -26.29 1.72
N LEU A 72 -0.49 -26.37 2.24
CA LEU A 72 0.07 -25.40 3.17
C LEU A 72 1.19 -24.59 2.50
N GLN A 73 1.08 -23.26 2.57
CA GLN A 73 2.14 -22.30 2.22
C GLN A 73 2.10 -21.12 3.21
N TYR A 74 3.23 -20.58 3.59
CA TYR A 74 3.37 -19.58 4.67
C TYR A 74 2.94 -20.10 6.06
N GLY A 75 2.94 -21.42 6.27
CA GLY A 75 2.39 -22.06 7.47
C GLY A 75 0.86 -21.99 7.56
N GLN A 76 0.17 -21.67 6.47
CA GLN A 76 -1.27 -21.47 6.40
C GLN A 76 -1.89 -22.31 5.28
N PRO A 77 -3.15 -22.74 5.43
CA PRO A 77 -3.90 -23.37 4.35
C PRO A 77 -4.11 -22.39 3.18
N ILE A 78 -3.74 -22.83 1.97
CA ILE A 78 -3.96 -22.08 0.71
C ILE A 78 -5.02 -22.72 -0.19
N GLY A 79 -5.51 -23.88 0.17
CA GLY A 79 -6.52 -24.66 -0.54
C GLY A 79 -6.62 -26.05 0.06
N THR A 80 -7.60 -26.80 -0.43
CA THR A 80 -7.81 -28.23 -0.07
C THR A 80 -7.41 -29.12 -1.23
N SER A 81 -6.56 -30.11 -0.97
CA SER A 81 -6.08 -31.07 -1.98
C SER A 81 -7.23 -31.91 -2.52
N LEU A 82 -7.23 -32.14 -3.82
CA LEU A 82 -8.06 -33.15 -4.50
C LEU A 82 -7.30 -34.45 -4.74
N GLY A 83 -6.10 -34.59 -4.13
CA GLY A 83 -5.13 -35.64 -4.33
C GLY A 83 -3.95 -35.08 -5.15
N ILE A 84 -2.82 -34.79 -4.47
CA ILE A 84 -1.62 -34.24 -5.10
C ILE A 84 -0.46 -35.16 -4.78
N GLU A 85 0.20 -35.67 -5.81
CA GLU A 85 1.33 -36.55 -5.63
C GLU A 85 2.61 -35.76 -5.32
N LYS A 86 3.56 -36.40 -4.65
CA LYS A 86 4.88 -35.82 -4.40
C LYS A 86 5.59 -35.42 -5.71
N GLY A 87 6.07 -34.19 -5.79
CA GLY A 87 6.71 -33.61 -6.97
C GLY A 87 5.74 -33.13 -8.07
N GLU A 88 4.43 -33.23 -7.82
CA GLU A 88 3.41 -32.72 -8.74
C GLU A 88 3.23 -31.19 -8.58
N LYS A 89 3.02 -30.50 -9.73
CA LYS A 89 2.66 -29.08 -9.74
C LYS A 89 1.28 -28.89 -9.12
N VAL A 90 1.17 -27.95 -8.18
CA VAL A 90 -0.13 -27.53 -7.62
C VAL A 90 -0.83 -26.57 -8.55
N SER A 91 -2.09 -26.85 -8.86
CA SER A 91 -2.91 -26.09 -9.79
C SER A 91 -4.39 -26.16 -9.42
N HIS A 92 -5.25 -25.44 -10.12
CA HIS A 92 -6.72 -25.55 -9.97
C HIS A 92 -7.29 -26.93 -10.31
N GLN A 93 -6.52 -27.82 -10.96
CA GLN A 93 -6.96 -29.17 -11.29
C GLN A 93 -6.88 -30.15 -10.12
N ASN A 94 -5.95 -29.88 -9.17
CA ASN A 94 -5.68 -30.77 -8.04
C ASN A 94 -5.79 -30.09 -6.67
N MET A 95 -6.25 -28.81 -6.64
CA MET A 95 -6.51 -28.06 -5.42
C MET A 95 -7.79 -27.23 -5.56
N SER A 96 -8.73 -27.37 -4.63
CA SER A 96 -9.87 -26.45 -4.49
C SER A 96 -9.49 -25.24 -3.65
N ASN A 97 -10.22 -24.12 -3.85
CA ASN A 97 -10.00 -22.88 -3.10
C ASN A 97 -10.71 -22.87 -1.71
N ASP A 98 -11.27 -24.02 -1.30
CA ASP A 98 -12.00 -24.12 -0.04
C ASP A 98 -11.03 -24.15 1.14
N VAL A 99 -10.93 -23.01 1.80
CA VAL A 99 -10.16 -22.81 3.03
C VAL A 99 -11.10 -22.24 4.09
N PRO A 100 -11.28 -22.92 5.23
CA PRO A 100 -12.07 -22.38 6.32
C PRO A 100 -11.34 -21.17 6.93
N ILE A 101 -11.98 -19.99 6.87
CA ILE A 101 -11.49 -18.78 7.52
C ILE A 101 -12.14 -18.75 8.90
N VAL A 102 -11.36 -19.02 9.93
CA VAL A 102 -11.82 -18.93 11.31
C VAL A 102 -11.60 -17.50 11.81
N ARG A 103 -12.70 -16.78 12.03
CA ARG A 103 -12.71 -15.42 12.59
C ARG A 103 -12.94 -15.46 14.12
N ASP A 104 -12.19 -16.32 14.79
CA ASP A 104 -12.22 -16.40 16.24
C ASP A 104 -11.25 -15.35 16.82
N LEU A 105 -11.81 -14.31 17.43
CA LEU A 105 -11.06 -13.23 18.05
C LEU A 105 -11.28 -13.29 19.55
N PRO A 106 -10.24 -13.55 20.36
CA PRO A 106 -10.35 -13.55 21.81
C PRO A 106 -10.94 -12.23 22.33
N ALA A 107 -11.90 -12.30 23.24
CA ALA A 107 -12.54 -11.11 23.80
C ALA A 107 -11.55 -10.25 24.61
N ASP A 108 -10.52 -10.89 25.18
CA ASP A 108 -9.44 -10.30 25.96
C ASP A 108 -8.15 -10.16 25.15
N LEU A 109 -8.24 -10.14 23.81
CA LEU A 109 -7.07 -9.94 22.95
C LEU A 109 -6.27 -8.73 23.40
N HIS A 110 -5.02 -8.99 23.73
CA HIS A 110 -4.02 -7.96 24.02
C HIS A 110 -2.68 -8.37 23.43
N THR A 111 -2.27 -7.68 22.38
CA THR A 111 -0.95 -7.85 21.78
C THR A 111 0.02 -6.84 22.39
N PRO A 112 1.13 -7.29 23.00
CA PRO A 112 2.08 -6.39 23.65
C PRO A 112 2.73 -5.44 22.67
N GLU A 113 3.24 -4.31 23.18
CA GLU A 113 4.09 -3.42 22.39
C GLU A 113 5.34 -4.13 21.90
N PRO A 114 5.83 -3.77 20.71
CA PRO A 114 7.11 -4.28 20.26
C PRO A 114 8.24 -3.73 21.14
N GLU A 115 9.32 -4.48 21.24
CA GLU A 115 10.55 -3.95 21.82
C GLU A 115 11.09 -2.82 20.94
N TYR A 116 11.22 -1.63 21.52
CA TYR A 116 11.70 -0.45 20.79
C TYR A 116 13.22 -0.36 20.83
N PHE A 117 13.78 0.09 19.71
CA PHE A 117 15.21 0.41 19.61
C PHE A 117 15.52 1.79 20.21
N ALA A 118 16.76 2.00 20.61
CA ALA A 118 17.29 3.36 20.77
C ALA A 118 17.37 3.99 19.37
N VAL A 119 16.65 5.11 19.16
CA VAL A 119 16.59 5.78 17.86
C VAL A 119 17.84 6.64 17.69
N THR A 120 18.78 6.17 16.88
CA THR A 120 20.04 6.85 16.53
C THR A 120 20.06 7.36 15.10
N ASP A 121 19.29 6.71 14.22
CA ASP A 121 19.24 7.05 12.80
C ASP A 121 18.41 8.30 12.57
N THR A 122 18.87 9.12 11.62
CA THR A 122 18.28 10.43 11.32
C THR A 122 18.08 10.60 9.81
N PHE A 123 17.28 11.59 9.46
CA PHE A 123 17.10 12.04 8.08
C PHE A 123 17.00 13.56 8.00
N GLU A 124 17.25 14.11 6.81
CA GLU A 124 17.12 15.54 6.55
C GLU A 124 15.70 15.87 6.04
N GLY A 125 15.00 16.75 6.78
CA GLY A 125 13.61 17.11 6.49
C GLY A 125 13.32 18.59 6.72
N PHE A 126 12.07 18.99 6.51
CA PHE A 126 11.59 20.35 6.67
C PHE A 126 10.62 20.43 7.85
N ARG A 127 10.94 21.23 8.87
CA ARG A 127 10.02 21.51 9.98
C ARG A 127 8.91 22.45 9.52
N ARG A 128 7.67 22.09 9.82
CA ARG A 128 6.50 22.97 9.61
C ARG A 128 6.16 23.71 10.89
N ALA A 129 5.40 24.82 10.76
CA ALA A 129 5.02 25.65 11.88
C ALA A 129 4.24 24.91 12.98
N ASP A 130 3.48 23.88 12.60
CA ASP A 130 2.74 23.00 13.50
C ASP A 130 3.60 21.86 14.11
N GLY A 131 4.90 21.87 13.87
CA GLY A 131 5.87 20.88 14.39
C GLY A 131 5.99 19.60 13.55
N ARG A 132 5.15 19.38 12.53
CA ARG A 132 5.27 18.21 11.63
C ARG A 132 6.51 18.33 10.74
N ILE A 133 6.99 17.17 10.26
CA ILE A 133 8.21 17.09 9.46
C ILE A 133 7.88 16.61 8.06
N GLY A 134 8.28 17.38 7.04
CA GLY A 134 8.20 16.97 5.64
C GLY A 134 9.56 16.45 5.14
N THR A 135 9.55 15.42 4.31
CA THR A 135 10.75 14.94 3.60
C THR A 135 10.95 15.66 2.28
N ARG A 136 9.95 16.40 1.83
CA ARG A 136 9.92 17.22 0.60
C ARG A 136 9.34 18.60 0.87
N ASN A 137 9.44 19.47 -0.12
CA ASN A 137 8.96 20.85 -0.05
C ASN A 137 8.44 21.31 -1.42
N PHE A 138 7.19 20.94 -1.73
CA PHE A 138 6.54 21.27 -3.01
C PHE A 138 5.69 22.54 -2.93
N VAL A 139 5.56 23.22 -4.08
CA VAL A 139 4.42 24.10 -4.35
C VAL A 139 3.30 23.25 -4.94
N LEU A 140 2.13 23.24 -4.32
CA LEU A 140 1.01 22.40 -4.72
C LEU A 140 -0.14 23.25 -5.28
N ILE A 141 -0.64 22.85 -6.46
CA ILE A 141 -1.84 23.42 -7.08
C ILE A 141 -2.98 22.44 -6.91
N VAL A 142 -4.03 22.84 -6.18
CA VAL A 142 -5.17 21.99 -5.84
C VAL A 142 -6.42 22.52 -6.55
N PRO A 143 -6.85 21.87 -7.64
CA PRO A 143 -8.18 22.13 -8.19
C PRO A 143 -9.25 21.60 -7.22
N THR A 144 -10.30 22.38 -6.99
CA THR A 144 -11.40 21.99 -6.10
C THR A 144 -12.42 21.09 -6.78
N SER A 145 -12.37 21.04 -8.12
CA SER A 145 -13.17 20.15 -8.97
C SER A 145 -12.41 19.77 -10.24
N MET A 146 -12.90 18.73 -10.93
CA MET A 146 -12.36 18.32 -12.22
C MET A 146 -12.33 19.46 -13.26
N CYS A 147 -13.22 20.43 -13.12
CA CYS A 147 -13.37 21.54 -14.07
C CYS A 147 -12.16 22.49 -14.07
N ALA A 148 -11.39 22.53 -12.98
CA ALA A 148 -10.15 23.31 -12.88
C ALA A 148 -8.88 22.45 -13.00
N SER A 149 -9.01 21.14 -13.20
CA SER A 149 -7.87 20.19 -13.21
C SER A 149 -6.95 20.40 -14.40
N HIS A 150 -7.48 20.81 -15.56
CA HIS A 150 -6.69 21.06 -16.76
C HIS A 150 -5.78 22.28 -16.56
N GLU A 151 -6.34 23.39 -16.12
CA GLU A 151 -5.62 24.64 -15.84
C GLU A 151 -4.57 24.45 -14.75
N ALA A 152 -4.90 23.76 -13.68
CA ALA A 152 -3.94 23.40 -12.62
C ALA A 152 -2.74 22.62 -13.18
N SER A 153 -2.99 21.66 -14.06
CA SER A 153 -1.94 20.87 -14.71
C SER A 153 -1.10 21.72 -15.67
N GLN A 154 -1.72 22.60 -16.44
CA GLN A 154 -1.01 23.54 -17.33
C GLN A 154 -0.09 24.47 -16.55
N ILE A 155 -0.59 25.08 -15.47
CA ILE A 155 0.21 25.95 -14.60
C ILE A 155 1.41 25.17 -14.04
N SER A 156 1.20 23.97 -13.51
CA SER A 156 2.27 23.14 -12.95
C SER A 156 3.36 22.87 -14.00
N MET A 157 2.99 22.35 -15.18
CA MET A 157 3.96 22.03 -16.24
C MET A 157 4.71 23.28 -16.75
N MET A 158 3.98 24.37 -16.99
CA MET A 158 4.60 25.61 -17.47
C MET A 158 5.51 26.22 -16.40
N ALA A 159 5.10 26.20 -15.14
CA ALA A 159 5.90 26.74 -14.04
C ALA A 159 7.19 25.94 -13.81
N GLU A 160 7.14 24.63 -13.91
CA GLU A 160 8.34 23.77 -13.86
C GLU A 160 9.35 24.17 -14.94
N PHE A 161 8.87 24.48 -16.12
CA PHE A 161 9.74 24.87 -17.24
C PHE A 161 10.21 26.31 -17.15
N LEU A 162 9.32 27.29 -16.84
CA LEU A 162 9.59 28.72 -16.96
C LEU A 162 10.18 29.33 -15.68
N HIS A 163 9.72 28.93 -14.51
CA HIS A 163 9.98 29.60 -13.23
C HIS A 163 10.81 28.79 -12.26
N TYR A 164 10.58 27.47 -12.16
CA TYR A 164 11.33 26.61 -11.26
C TYR A 164 12.68 26.25 -11.86
N LYS A 165 13.75 26.48 -11.09
CA LYS A 165 15.11 25.98 -11.36
C LYS A 165 15.71 25.56 -10.02
N ARG A 166 16.13 24.31 -9.93
CA ARG A 166 16.66 23.75 -8.68
C ARG A 166 17.86 24.53 -8.15
N GLU A 167 18.69 25.06 -9.04
CA GLU A 167 19.86 25.86 -8.68
C GLU A 167 19.46 27.19 -8.03
N LYS A 168 18.32 27.76 -8.42
CA LYS A 168 17.78 28.99 -7.86
C LYS A 168 16.97 28.76 -6.59
N PHE A 169 16.28 27.60 -6.53
CA PHE A 169 15.39 27.22 -5.41
C PHE A 169 15.76 25.85 -4.87
N PRO A 170 16.95 25.70 -4.25
CA PRO A 170 17.48 24.39 -3.81
C PRO A 170 16.65 23.70 -2.73
N ASN A 171 15.84 24.45 -1.99
CA ASN A 171 14.96 23.92 -0.94
C ASN A 171 13.52 23.65 -1.43
N VAL A 172 13.24 23.80 -2.73
CA VAL A 172 11.96 23.44 -3.34
C VAL A 172 12.16 22.18 -4.16
N ASP A 173 11.27 21.21 -4.00
CA ASP A 173 11.35 19.94 -4.71
C ASP A 173 10.54 19.93 -6.03
N GLY A 174 9.80 20.99 -6.34
CA GLY A 174 9.07 21.17 -7.60
C GLY A 174 7.71 21.86 -7.42
N VAL A 175 7.02 22.05 -8.56
CA VAL A 175 5.66 22.58 -8.63
C VAL A 175 4.77 21.48 -9.17
N VAL A 176 3.79 21.03 -8.39
CA VAL A 176 2.92 19.89 -8.73
C VAL A 176 1.45 20.29 -8.69
N ALA A 177 0.65 19.69 -9.56
CA ALA A 177 -0.80 19.79 -9.51
C ALA A 177 -1.42 18.47 -9.05
N LEU A 178 -2.62 18.54 -8.45
CA LEU A 178 -3.41 17.39 -8.04
C LEU A 178 -4.70 17.27 -8.90
N PRO A 179 -4.60 16.94 -10.20
CA PRO A 179 -5.77 16.80 -11.04
C PRO A 179 -6.60 15.59 -10.61
N HIS A 180 -7.92 15.73 -10.67
CA HIS A 180 -8.84 14.65 -10.32
C HIS A 180 -10.12 14.71 -11.17
N ASN A 181 -10.92 13.63 -11.10
CA ASN A 181 -12.13 13.47 -11.90
C ASN A 181 -13.44 13.70 -11.08
N LYS A 182 -13.36 14.25 -9.90
CA LYS A 182 -14.54 14.57 -9.06
C LYS A 182 -15.03 15.99 -9.35
N GLY A 183 -16.34 16.18 -9.37
CA GLY A 183 -16.96 17.49 -9.67
C GLY A 183 -18.39 17.54 -9.15
N CYS A 184 -19.26 18.34 -9.80
CA CYS A 184 -20.65 18.56 -9.38
C CYS A 184 -21.51 17.30 -9.32
N GLY A 185 -21.14 16.21 -9.98
CA GLY A 185 -21.75 14.89 -9.87
C GLY A 185 -21.39 14.12 -8.60
N CYS A 186 -20.46 14.62 -7.78
CA CYS A 186 -20.14 14.01 -6.51
C CYS A 186 -21.35 14.14 -5.55
N GLN A 187 -21.83 13.00 -5.07
CA GLN A 187 -22.97 12.97 -4.16
C GLN A 187 -22.61 13.58 -2.81
N ASP A 188 -23.61 14.25 -2.18
CA ASP A 188 -23.49 14.69 -0.79
C ASP A 188 -23.29 13.50 0.16
N GLY A 189 -22.74 13.76 1.34
CA GLY A 189 -22.43 12.72 2.33
C GLY A 189 -21.02 12.18 2.17
N SER A 190 -20.84 10.88 2.38
CA SER A 190 -19.53 10.24 2.50
C SER A 190 -18.59 10.48 1.30
N ASN A 191 -19.11 10.50 0.06
CA ASN A 191 -18.30 10.75 -1.13
C ASN A 191 -17.71 12.17 -1.13
N LEU A 192 -18.52 13.17 -0.79
CA LEU A 192 -18.08 14.55 -0.68
C LEU A 192 -17.08 14.72 0.48
N ASP A 193 -17.36 14.10 1.63
CA ASP A 193 -16.49 14.14 2.80
C ASP A 193 -15.12 13.52 2.53
N VAL A 194 -15.07 12.38 1.83
CA VAL A 194 -13.81 11.73 1.41
C VAL A 194 -13.03 12.63 0.45
N MET A 195 -13.69 13.24 -0.54
CA MET A 195 -13.05 14.16 -1.47
C MET A 195 -12.45 15.37 -0.76
N LEU A 196 -13.24 16.05 0.08
CA LEU A 196 -12.78 17.22 0.84
C LEU A 196 -11.66 16.87 1.81
N ARG A 197 -11.77 15.73 2.50
CA ARG A 197 -10.72 15.22 3.39
C ARG A 197 -9.42 14.99 2.62
N THR A 198 -9.50 14.37 1.45
CA THR A 198 -8.34 14.08 0.60
C THR A 198 -7.68 15.37 0.13
N LEU A 199 -8.41 16.27 -0.54
CA LEU A 199 -7.88 17.54 -1.05
C LEU A 199 -7.29 18.41 0.07
N SER A 200 -8.00 18.50 1.20
CA SER A 200 -7.54 19.28 2.35
C SER A 200 -6.27 18.71 2.97
N ASN A 201 -6.17 17.37 3.05
CA ASN A 201 -4.97 16.72 3.57
C ASN A 201 -3.76 16.91 2.66
N TYR A 202 -3.96 16.91 1.34
CA TYR A 202 -2.88 17.26 0.42
C TYR A 202 -2.43 18.72 0.58
N ALA A 203 -3.36 19.66 0.67
CA ALA A 203 -3.02 21.07 0.91
C ALA A 203 -2.24 21.26 2.21
N ASP A 204 -2.64 20.54 3.26
CA ASP A 204 -2.04 20.59 4.59
C ASP A 204 -0.83 19.63 4.76
N HIS A 205 -0.47 18.87 3.72
CA HIS A 205 0.60 17.87 3.79
C HIS A 205 1.95 18.49 4.20
N PRO A 206 2.74 17.88 5.12
CA PRO A 206 4.04 18.44 5.53
C PRO A 206 5.06 18.52 4.39
N ASN A 207 4.92 17.76 3.31
CA ASN A 207 5.74 17.88 2.11
C ASN A 207 5.35 19.07 1.21
N VAL A 208 4.32 19.82 1.57
CA VAL A 208 3.85 21.00 0.83
C VAL A 208 4.27 22.26 1.58
N GLY A 209 5.02 23.13 0.91
CA GLY A 209 5.48 24.41 1.44
C GLY A 209 4.56 25.59 1.11
N GLY A 210 3.78 25.50 0.02
CA GLY A 210 2.82 26.52 -0.38
C GLY A 210 1.72 25.94 -1.26
N VAL A 211 0.54 26.56 -1.28
CA VAL A 211 -0.66 26.03 -1.92
C VAL A 211 -1.31 27.07 -2.83
N ILE A 212 -1.72 26.67 -4.03
CA ILE A 212 -2.61 27.43 -4.88
C ILE A 212 -3.92 26.64 -4.98
N LEU A 213 -5.00 27.18 -4.44
CA LEU A 213 -6.35 26.63 -4.59
C LEU A 213 -6.99 27.20 -5.85
N MET A 214 -7.60 26.34 -6.67
CA MET A 214 -8.20 26.76 -7.94
C MET A 214 -9.60 26.17 -8.10
N ASP A 215 -10.58 27.02 -8.41
CA ASP A 215 -11.94 26.60 -8.76
C ASP A 215 -12.37 27.12 -10.13
N LEU A 216 -13.44 26.54 -10.67
CA LEU A 216 -14.13 27.11 -11.83
C LEU A 216 -14.99 28.30 -11.40
N GLY A 217 -15.67 28.20 -10.25
CA GLY A 217 -16.54 29.22 -9.65
C GLY A 217 -17.99 28.81 -9.47
N CYS A 218 -18.49 27.77 -10.16
CA CYS A 218 -19.87 27.31 -10.07
C CYS A 218 -20.04 25.95 -9.39
N GLU A 219 -18.95 25.31 -9.00
CA GLU A 219 -18.98 24.01 -8.37
C GLU A 219 -19.45 24.04 -6.90
N LYS A 220 -19.97 22.92 -6.44
CA LYS A 220 -20.37 22.71 -5.06
C LYS A 220 -19.20 22.88 -4.08
N THR A 221 -18.04 22.43 -4.44
CA THR A 221 -16.80 22.48 -3.65
C THR A 221 -15.92 23.66 -4.04
N ASN A 222 -16.51 24.86 -4.12
CA ASN A 222 -15.77 26.07 -4.45
C ASN A 222 -14.69 26.44 -3.41
N LEU A 223 -13.86 27.43 -3.72
CA LEU A 223 -12.76 27.88 -2.85
C LEU A 223 -13.18 28.13 -1.41
N GLN A 224 -14.31 28.79 -1.20
CA GLN A 224 -14.82 29.11 0.15
C GLN A 224 -15.17 27.84 0.94
N TYR A 225 -15.72 26.84 0.26
CA TYR A 225 -16.09 25.59 0.89
C TYR A 225 -14.86 24.77 1.29
N VAL A 226 -13.89 24.65 0.40
CA VAL A 226 -12.63 23.93 0.68
C VAL A 226 -11.82 24.64 1.76
N GLU A 227 -11.71 25.95 1.71
CA GLU A 227 -11.02 26.75 2.72
C GLU A 227 -11.66 26.58 4.11
N LYS A 228 -13.00 26.67 4.18
CA LYS A 228 -13.74 26.41 5.43
C LYS A 228 -13.47 25.02 5.99
N TYR A 229 -13.35 24.02 5.12
CA TYR A 229 -13.05 22.66 5.53
C TYR A 229 -11.59 22.53 6.04
N LEU A 230 -10.62 23.17 5.38
CA LEU A 230 -9.23 23.25 5.82
C LEU A 230 -9.12 23.90 7.20
N LEU A 231 -9.73 25.07 7.39
CA LEU A 231 -9.72 25.83 8.65
C LEU A 231 -10.44 25.10 9.81
N LYS A 232 -11.42 24.26 9.49
CA LYS A 232 -12.08 23.43 10.50
C LYS A 232 -11.14 22.37 11.09
N ARG A 233 -10.20 21.90 10.31
CA ARG A 233 -9.23 20.85 10.69
C ARG A 233 -7.98 21.41 11.35
N ASP A 234 -7.47 22.52 10.82
CA ASP A 234 -6.27 23.19 11.33
C ASP A 234 -6.54 24.69 11.43
N LYS A 235 -6.71 25.17 12.65
CA LYS A 235 -7.02 26.58 12.92
C LYS A 235 -5.83 27.52 12.61
N GLU A 236 -4.66 26.97 12.38
CA GLU A 236 -3.42 27.70 12.14
C GLU A 236 -2.74 27.24 10.85
N PHE A 237 -3.48 27.19 9.74
CA PHE A 237 -2.88 26.88 8.45
C PHE A 237 -1.84 27.94 8.07
N ASN A 238 -0.57 27.67 8.38
CA ASN A 238 0.54 28.63 8.31
C ASN A 238 1.37 28.51 7.02
N LYS A 239 0.78 28.11 5.91
CA LYS A 239 1.46 28.07 4.60
C LYS A 239 1.01 29.22 3.73
N PRO A 240 1.86 29.72 2.81
CA PRO A 240 1.41 30.63 1.75
C PRO A 240 0.27 30.01 0.96
N VAL A 241 -0.85 30.74 0.82
CA VAL A 241 -2.02 30.31 0.05
C VAL A 241 -2.40 31.38 -0.94
N TYR A 242 -2.50 31.01 -2.20
CA TYR A 242 -3.11 31.84 -3.26
C TYR A 242 -4.38 31.17 -3.76
N LYS A 243 -5.30 31.96 -4.32
CA LYS A 243 -6.61 31.50 -4.78
C LYS A 243 -6.87 32.00 -6.20
N ILE A 244 -7.45 31.15 -7.05
CA ILE A 244 -7.80 31.47 -8.43
C ILE A 244 -9.20 30.95 -8.72
N GLY A 245 -10.14 31.85 -9.01
CA GLY A 245 -11.46 31.50 -9.55
C GLY A 245 -11.43 31.73 -11.08
N ILE A 246 -11.54 30.69 -11.89
CA ILE A 246 -11.42 30.75 -13.34
C ILE A 246 -12.45 31.74 -13.95
N GLN A 247 -13.71 31.65 -13.49
CA GLN A 247 -14.77 32.58 -13.95
C GLN A 247 -14.52 34.01 -13.44
N GLU A 248 -14.03 34.14 -12.20
CA GLU A 248 -13.78 35.44 -11.57
C GLU A 248 -12.69 36.24 -12.34
N VAL A 249 -11.63 35.55 -12.78
CA VAL A 249 -10.52 36.18 -13.52
C VAL A 249 -10.77 36.31 -15.01
N GLY A 250 -11.95 35.91 -15.49
CA GLY A 250 -12.36 36.09 -16.89
C GLY A 250 -11.94 34.96 -17.84
N GLY A 251 -11.68 33.76 -17.33
CA GLY A 251 -11.49 32.53 -18.11
C GLY A 251 -10.11 31.88 -18.01
N THR A 252 -9.97 30.78 -18.72
CA THR A 252 -8.82 29.86 -18.68
C THR A 252 -7.48 30.55 -18.87
N GLN A 253 -7.33 31.37 -19.91
CA GLN A 253 -6.06 31.99 -20.22
C GLN A 253 -5.58 32.92 -19.08
N ASN A 254 -6.47 33.78 -18.59
CA ASN A 254 -6.17 34.68 -17.47
C ASN A 254 -5.84 33.90 -16.19
N ALA A 255 -6.54 32.76 -15.94
CA ALA A 255 -6.29 31.92 -14.79
C ALA A 255 -4.90 31.25 -14.85
N ILE A 256 -4.48 30.80 -16.02
CA ILE A 256 -3.14 30.23 -16.22
C ILE A 256 -2.06 31.30 -16.02
N GLU A 257 -2.20 32.49 -16.62
CA GLU A 257 -1.26 33.60 -16.47
C GLU A 257 -1.13 34.02 -14.99
N LEU A 258 -2.25 34.17 -14.30
CA LEU A 258 -2.28 34.49 -12.86
C LEU A 258 -1.63 33.41 -12.03
N GLY A 259 -1.90 32.13 -12.36
CA GLY A 259 -1.31 30.99 -11.68
C GLY A 259 0.21 30.93 -11.82
N LEU A 260 0.74 31.20 -13.02
CA LEU A 260 2.19 31.30 -13.24
C LEU A 260 2.80 32.44 -12.42
N LYS A 261 2.14 33.60 -12.37
CA LYS A 261 2.57 34.71 -11.52
C LYS A 261 2.61 34.30 -10.04
N TYR A 262 1.57 33.65 -9.54
CA TYR A 262 1.50 33.19 -8.14
C TYR A 262 2.58 32.16 -7.82
N VAL A 263 2.88 31.24 -8.73
CA VAL A 263 4.00 30.31 -8.54
C VAL A 263 5.32 31.08 -8.45
N ALA A 264 5.57 32.04 -9.34
CA ALA A 264 6.80 32.85 -9.33
C ALA A 264 6.98 33.62 -8.01
N GLU A 265 5.89 34.15 -7.42
CA GLU A 265 5.88 34.85 -6.13
C GLU A 265 6.02 33.91 -4.93
N MET A 266 5.52 32.66 -5.03
CA MET A 266 5.52 31.66 -3.98
C MET A 266 6.87 30.94 -3.87
N LEU A 267 7.56 30.68 -4.98
CA LEU A 267 8.82 29.93 -4.99
C LEU A 267 9.88 30.49 -4.03
N PRO A 268 10.15 31.81 -3.97
CA PRO A 268 11.07 32.37 -2.95
C PRO A 268 10.63 32.07 -1.52
N GLN A 269 9.34 32.24 -1.22
CA GLN A 269 8.80 32.02 0.14
C GLN A 269 8.93 30.55 0.58
N VAL A 270 8.63 29.63 -0.33
CA VAL A 270 8.76 28.18 -0.05
C VAL A 270 10.23 27.77 0.07
N ASN A 271 11.12 28.44 -0.68
CA ASN A 271 12.57 28.17 -0.62
C ASN A 271 13.25 28.68 0.66
N ASP A 272 12.60 29.54 1.44
CA ASP A 272 13.14 30.03 2.72
C ASP A 272 13.21 28.91 3.78
N ALA A 273 12.38 27.89 3.66
CA ALA A 273 12.46 26.69 4.50
C ALA A 273 13.79 25.96 4.28
N LYS A 274 14.43 25.53 5.36
CA LYS A 274 15.70 24.79 5.31
C LYS A 274 15.53 23.39 5.83
N ARG A 275 16.39 22.49 5.34
CA ARG A 275 16.46 21.14 5.91
C ARG A 275 17.16 21.16 7.26
N GLU A 276 16.60 20.39 8.18
CA GLU A 276 17.12 20.12 9.50
C GLU A 276 17.18 18.59 9.70
N THR A 277 18.00 18.15 10.65
CA THR A 277 18.14 16.74 10.99
C THR A 277 17.06 16.30 11.96
N PHE A 278 16.35 15.21 11.64
CA PHE A 278 15.27 14.62 12.44
C PHE A 278 15.48 13.13 12.65
N PRO A 279 15.01 12.56 13.78
CA PRO A 279 15.07 11.13 14.01
C PRO A 279 14.11 10.39 13.07
N VAL A 280 14.48 9.18 12.65
CA VAL A 280 13.63 8.30 11.78
C VAL A 280 12.26 7.98 12.41
N SER A 281 12.09 8.16 13.71
CA SER A 281 10.80 8.03 14.39
C SER A 281 9.71 9.00 13.85
N GLU A 282 10.11 10.06 13.17
CA GLU A 282 9.18 11.01 12.53
C GLU A 282 8.75 10.56 11.12
N LEU A 283 9.37 9.50 10.59
CA LEU A 283 8.99 8.95 9.29
C LEU A 283 7.71 8.14 9.37
N ILE A 284 6.98 8.18 8.28
CA ILE A 284 5.80 7.37 8.07
C ILE A 284 5.87 6.75 6.68
N LEU A 285 5.83 5.42 6.67
CA LEU A 285 5.95 4.60 5.49
C LEU A 285 4.56 4.15 5.05
N GLY A 286 4.14 4.59 3.87
CA GLY A 286 2.98 4.02 3.20
C GLY A 286 3.39 2.79 2.40
N VAL A 287 2.72 1.65 2.59
CA VAL A 287 3.02 0.42 1.87
C VAL A 287 1.84 -0.02 1.01
N LYS A 288 2.15 -0.37 -0.24
CA LYS A 288 1.21 -0.78 -1.26
C LYS A 288 1.85 -1.78 -2.22
N CYS A 289 1.05 -2.70 -2.77
CA CYS A 289 1.51 -3.65 -3.78
C CYS A 289 1.48 -3.01 -5.18
N GLY A 290 2.55 -3.13 -5.96
CA GLY A 290 2.57 -2.77 -7.38
C GLY A 290 2.10 -3.93 -8.25
N GLY A 291 3.02 -4.71 -8.82
CA GLY A 291 2.72 -5.98 -9.48
C GLY A 291 2.66 -7.13 -8.48
N SER A 292 1.70 -8.05 -8.64
CA SER A 292 1.57 -9.21 -7.75
C SER A 292 1.78 -10.51 -8.52
N ASP A 293 2.71 -11.33 -8.06
CA ASP A 293 2.95 -12.69 -8.50
C ASP A 293 3.32 -13.60 -7.31
N GLY A 294 3.51 -14.88 -7.56
CA GLY A 294 3.88 -15.84 -6.51
C GLY A 294 5.24 -15.54 -5.88
N PHE A 295 6.11 -14.77 -6.56
CA PHE A 295 7.44 -14.45 -6.08
C PHE A 295 7.46 -13.20 -5.19
N SER A 296 6.58 -12.24 -5.41
CA SER A 296 6.48 -11.03 -4.59
C SER A 296 6.19 -11.32 -3.12
N GLY A 297 5.37 -12.37 -2.85
CA GLY A 297 5.05 -12.82 -1.49
C GLY A 297 6.22 -13.48 -0.73
N ILE A 298 7.29 -13.89 -1.43
CA ILE A 298 8.46 -14.54 -0.82
C ILE A 298 9.76 -13.73 -0.94
N SER A 299 9.71 -12.56 -1.58
CA SER A 299 10.86 -11.68 -1.80
C SER A 299 10.60 -10.24 -1.35
N CYS A 300 10.01 -9.40 -2.20
CA CYS A 300 9.84 -7.97 -1.92
C CYS A 300 8.90 -7.70 -0.73
N ASN A 301 7.77 -8.42 -0.61
CA ASN A 301 6.84 -8.17 0.49
C ASN A 301 7.44 -8.48 1.87
N PRO A 302 8.12 -9.62 2.12
CA PRO A 302 8.85 -9.85 3.37
C PRO A 302 9.96 -8.83 3.64
N SER A 303 10.70 -8.40 2.60
CA SER A 303 11.73 -7.37 2.75
C SER A 303 11.14 -6.04 3.19
N LEU A 304 9.99 -5.65 2.59
CA LEU A 304 9.24 -4.46 3.00
C LEU A 304 8.68 -4.62 4.42
N GLY A 305 8.22 -5.82 4.78
CA GLY A 305 7.75 -6.14 6.12
C GLY A 305 8.85 -6.00 7.18
N TYR A 306 10.04 -6.45 6.86
CA TYR A 306 11.21 -6.25 7.74
C TYR A 306 11.52 -4.75 7.91
N THR A 307 11.46 -3.97 6.81
CA THR A 307 11.60 -2.51 6.87
C THR A 307 10.50 -1.86 7.72
N SER A 308 9.27 -2.36 7.60
CA SER A 308 8.14 -1.93 8.43
C SER A 308 8.40 -2.17 9.92
N ASP A 309 8.89 -3.36 10.27
CA ASP A 309 9.24 -3.69 11.65
C ASP A 309 10.39 -2.83 12.20
N LEU A 310 11.43 -2.58 11.40
CA LEU A 310 12.54 -1.69 11.78
C LEU A 310 12.02 -0.28 12.08
N LEU A 311 11.16 0.25 11.20
CA LEU A 311 10.61 1.60 11.38
C LEU A 311 9.70 1.68 12.62
N VAL A 312 8.81 0.68 12.84
CA VAL A 312 7.93 0.63 14.01
C VAL A 312 8.74 0.51 15.30
N ARG A 313 9.75 -0.36 15.34
CA ARG A 313 10.65 -0.50 16.48
C ARG A 313 11.51 0.74 16.71
N SER A 314 11.71 1.57 15.69
CA SER A 314 12.28 2.91 15.80
C SER A 314 11.22 3.99 16.12
N LYS A 315 10.03 3.61 16.59
CA LYS A 315 8.88 4.47 16.93
C LYS A 315 8.28 5.26 15.77
N GLY A 316 8.54 4.86 14.54
CA GLY A 316 7.89 5.41 13.34
C GLY A 316 6.50 4.81 13.11
N THR A 317 5.90 5.17 11.98
CA THR A 317 4.55 4.70 11.61
C THR A 317 4.59 4.01 10.26
N VAL A 318 3.82 2.95 10.14
CA VAL A 318 3.58 2.24 8.87
C VAL A 318 2.10 2.27 8.56
N LEU A 319 1.74 2.61 7.34
CA LEU A 319 0.38 2.66 6.88
C LEU A 319 0.20 1.71 5.69
N ILE A 320 -0.72 0.77 5.85
CA ILE A 320 -1.03 -0.24 4.84
C ILE A 320 -2.43 0.01 4.32
N THR A 321 -2.58 -0.02 3.01
CA THR A 321 -3.88 0.02 2.33
C THR A 321 -4.15 -1.31 1.63
N GLU A 322 -5.14 -1.35 0.72
CA GLU A 322 -5.52 -2.54 -0.04
C GLU A 322 -6.22 -3.60 0.82
N ILE A 323 -7.10 -3.16 1.68
CA ILE A 323 -7.86 -4.06 2.58
C ILE A 323 -8.56 -5.22 1.83
N PRO A 324 -9.11 -5.06 0.61
CA PRO A 324 -9.66 -6.19 -0.14
C PRO A 324 -8.65 -7.33 -0.36
N GLU A 325 -7.37 -7.03 -0.42
CA GLU A 325 -6.29 -8.02 -0.58
C GLU A 325 -5.88 -8.71 0.73
N PHE A 326 -6.60 -8.46 1.83
CA PHE A 326 -6.48 -9.22 3.08
C PHE A 326 -7.51 -10.34 3.19
N CYS A 327 -8.46 -10.40 2.24
CA CYS A 327 -9.49 -11.44 2.20
C CYS A 327 -8.87 -12.84 2.11
N GLY A 328 -9.21 -13.72 3.05
CA GLY A 328 -8.62 -15.05 3.18
C GLY A 328 -7.41 -15.11 4.15
N ALA A 329 -6.87 -13.96 4.58
CA ALA A 329 -5.79 -13.85 5.56
C ALA A 329 -6.12 -12.85 6.70
N GLU A 330 -7.34 -12.37 6.75
CA GLU A 330 -7.79 -11.34 7.70
C GLU A 330 -7.60 -11.72 9.17
N HIS A 331 -7.72 -13.00 9.51
CA HIS A 331 -7.52 -13.52 10.87
C HIS A 331 -6.09 -13.27 11.37
N ILE A 332 -5.08 -13.36 10.51
CA ILE A 332 -3.67 -13.13 10.87
C ILE A 332 -3.48 -11.68 11.33
N VAL A 333 -4.10 -10.72 10.64
CA VAL A 333 -3.99 -9.30 10.97
C VAL A 333 -4.82 -8.96 12.19
N ALA A 334 -6.07 -9.46 12.25
CA ALA A 334 -6.98 -9.21 13.35
C ALA A 334 -6.41 -9.73 14.67
N ASN A 335 -5.77 -10.93 14.67
CA ASN A 335 -5.13 -11.50 15.85
C ASN A 335 -3.83 -10.78 16.26
N ARG A 336 -3.27 -9.93 15.41
CA ARG A 336 -2.14 -9.04 15.73
C ARG A 336 -2.59 -7.66 16.21
N ALA A 337 -3.87 -7.39 16.28
CA ALA A 337 -4.38 -6.11 16.73
C ALA A 337 -4.02 -5.88 18.22
N LYS A 338 -3.81 -4.63 18.60
CA LYS A 338 -3.48 -4.26 19.99
C LYS A 338 -4.55 -4.70 20.99
N ASP A 339 -5.81 -4.73 20.53
CA ASP A 339 -6.98 -5.10 21.32
C ASP A 339 -8.09 -5.69 20.43
N ALA A 340 -9.08 -6.31 21.06
CA ALA A 340 -10.20 -6.94 20.38
C ALA A 340 -11.08 -5.95 19.58
N GLU A 341 -11.15 -4.67 19.98
CA GLU A 341 -11.88 -3.65 19.23
C GLU A 341 -11.21 -3.37 17.89
N THR A 342 -9.90 -3.18 17.90
CA THR A 342 -9.09 -3.00 16.67
C THR A 342 -9.18 -4.22 15.75
N GLY A 343 -9.13 -5.44 16.32
CA GLY A 343 -9.28 -6.68 15.56
C GLY A 343 -10.65 -6.81 14.91
N ARG A 344 -11.74 -6.45 15.60
CA ARG A 344 -13.09 -6.42 15.01
C ARG A 344 -13.18 -5.43 13.83
N LYS A 345 -12.56 -4.26 13.93
CA LYS A 345 -12.54 -3.27 12.83
C LYS A 345 -11.88 -3.79 11.57
N VAL A 346 -10.88 -4.69 11.69
CA VAL A 346 -10.29 -5.37 10.53
C VAL A 346 -11.35 -6.19 9.80
N TYR A 347 -12.11 -7.03 10.53
CA TYR A 347 -13.18 -7.84 9.94
C TYR A 347 -14.31 -6.99 9.36
N GLU A 348 -14.76 -5.97 10.08
CA GLU A 348 -15.79 -5.04 9.62
C GLU A 348 -15.41 -4.34 8.31
N THR A 349 -14.14 -3.96 8.16
CA THR A 349 -13.65 -3.31 6.94
C THR A 349 -13.64 -4.28 5.76
N ILE A 350 -13.27 -5.53 5.96
CA ILE A 350 -13.35 -6.56 4.90
C ILE A 350 -14.80 -6.85 4.52
N ASP A 351 -15.68 -6.96 5.50
CA ASP A 351 -17.11 -7.19 5.26
C ASP A 351 -17.74 -6.01 4.52
N TRP A 352 -17.31 -4.78 4.82
CA TRP A 352 -17.69 -3.61 4.06
C TRP A 352 -17.33 -3.74 2.58
N TYR A 353 -16.10 -4.19 2.26
CA TYR A 353 -15.67 -4.41 0.87
C TYR A 353 -16.44 -5.55 0.19
N LYS A 354 -16.70 -6.64 0.89
CA LYS A 354 -17.56 -7.73 0.37
C LYS A 354 -18.95 -7.22 0.00
N ASN A 355 -19.57 -6.45 0.90
CA ASN A 355 -20.86 -5.83 0.67
C ASN A 355 -20.82 -4.77 -0.45
N TYR A 356 -19.75 -4.01 -0.55
CA TYR A 356 -19.54 -3.03 -1.61
C TYR A 356 -19.44 -3.71 -2.98
N ALA A 357 -18.58 -4.73 -3.12
CA ALA A 357 -18.42 -5.50 -4.34
C ALA A 357 -19.75 -6.14 -4.79
N SER A 358 -20.51 -6.70 -3.87
CA SER A 358 -21.79 -7.36 -4.17
C SER A 358 -22.83 -6.44 -4.81
N LYS A 359 -22.80 -5.12 -4.51
CA LYS A 359 -23.68 -4.12 -5.14
C LYS A 359 -23.45 -3.97 -6.65
N PHE A 360 -22.27 -4.39 -7.12
CA PHE A 360 -21.88 -4.38 -8.54
C PHE A 360 -21.91 -5.78 -9.15
N GLY A 361 -22.42 -6.78 -8.43
CA GLY A 361 -22.46 -8.16 -8.88
C GLY A 361 -21.11 -8.88 -8.85
N ALA A 362 -20.10 -8.29 -8.19
CA ALA A 362 -18.77 -8.86 -8.05
C ALA A 362 -18.54 -9.49 -6.67
N VAL A 363 -17.59 -10.42 -6.59
CA VAL A 363 -17.13 -11.04 -5.36
C VAL A 363 -15.62 -10.86 -5.21
N LEU A 364 -15.12 -10.71 -3.98
CA LEU A 364 -13.68 -10.51 -3.76
C LEU A 364 -12.83 -11.72 -4.19
N ASN A 365 -13.41 -12.92 -4.23
CA ASN A 365 -12.73 -14.14 -4.64
C ASN A 365 -12.43 -14.20 -6.15
N GLU A 366 -12.96 -13.29 -6.97
CA GLU A 366 -12.59 -13.14 -8.39
C GLU A 366 -11.20 -12.48 -8.58
N ASN A 367 -10.62 -11.90 -7.54
CA ASN A 367 -9.21 -11.58 -7.47
C ASN A 367 -8.45 -12.88 -7.07
N PRO A 368 -7.33 -13.28 -7.69
CA PRO A 368 -6.42 -12.52 -8.54
C PRO A 368 -6.77 -12.47 -10.03
N SER A 369 -6.19 -11.50 -10.73
CA SER A 369 -6.35 -11.35 -12.18
C SER A 369 -5.70 -12.51 -12.96
N PRO A 370 -6.04 -12.72 -14.26
CA PRO A 370 -5.40 -13.76 -15.08
C PRO A 370 -3.87 -13.67 -15.10
N GLY A 371 -3.29 -12.46 -15.12
CA GLY A 371 -1.84 -12.27 -15.07
C GLY A 371 -1.24 -12.67 -13.72
N ASN A 372 -1.94 -12.39 -12.62
CA ASN A 372 -1.50 -12.84 -11.29
C ASN A 372 -1.55 -14.38 -11.16
N ILE A 373 -2.58 -15.02 -11.75
CA ILE A 373 -2.70 -16.49 -11.78
C ILE A 373 -1.55 -17.10 -12.58
N ALA A 374 -1.27 -16.55 -13.77
CA ALA A 374 -0.14 -16.97 -14.60
C ALA A 374 1.21 -16.78 -13.87
N GLY A 375 1.31 -15.78 -13.00
CA GLY A 375 2.46 -15.54 -12.13
C GLY A 375 2.49 -16.39 -10.85
N GLY A 376 1.57 -17.35 -10.70
CA GLY A 376 1.55 -18.31 -9.59
C GLY A 376 0.62 -17.99 -8.42
N LEU A 377 -0.19 -16.92 -8.49
CA LEU A 377 -1.21 -16.63 -7.48
C LEU A 377 -2.52 -17.32 -7.86
N LEU A 378 -2.68 -18.56 -7.44
CA LEU A 378 -3.84 -19.38 -7.86
C LEU A 378 -5.18 -18.89 -7.27
N ASN A 379 -5.17 -18.24 -6.11
CA ASN A 379 -6.39 -17.73 -5.47
C ASN A 379 -6.10 -16.51 -4.59
N ILE A 380 -7.17 -15.88 -4.10
CA ILE A 380 -7.08 -14.70 -3.23
C ILE A 380 -6.34 -14.99 -1.93
N THR A 381 -6.47 -16.18 -1.35
CA THR A 381 -5.80 -16.55 -0.09
C THR A 381 -4.28 -16.52 -0.24
N ILE A 382 -3.74 -17.11 -1.31
CA ILE A 382 -2.29 -17.07 -1.60
C ILE A 382 -1.83 -15.62 -1.80
N LYS A 383 -2.59 -14.83 -2.56
CA LYS A 383 -2.29 -13.41 -2.78
C LYS A 383 -2.27 -12.64 -1.48
N SER A 384 -3.29 -12.82 -0.64
CA SER A 384 -3.45 -12.13 0.64
C SER A 384 -2.37 -12.52 1.65
N LEU A 385 -2.04 -13.79 1.79
CA LEU A 385 -0.95 -14.25 2.67
C LEU A 385 0.39 -13.61 2.29
N GLY A 386 0.70 -13.57 0.99
CA GLY A 386 1.88 -12.87 0.48
C GLY A 386 1.82 -11.35 0.70
N ALA A 387 0.66 -10.73 0.47
CA ALA A 387 0.47 -9.29 0.66
C ALA A 387 0.60 -8.86 2.13
N MET A 388 0.12 -9.70 3.07
CA MET A 388 0.18 -9.42 4.50
C MET A 388 1.60 -9.32 5.04
N SER A 389 2.57 -9.98 4.42
CA SER A 389 3.97 -9.93 4.86
C SER A 389 4.58 -8.52 4.79
N LYS A 390 4.01 -7.59 3.98
CA LYS A 390 4.39 -6.16 3.94
C LYS A 390 4.20 -5.46 5.30
N ALA A 391 3.24 -5.95 6.09
CA ALA A 391 2.92 -5.39 7.40
C ALA A 391 3.97 -5.68 8.48
N GLY A 392 4.98 -6.48 8.18
CA GLY A 392 5.89 -6.99 9.20
C GLY A 392 5.19 -7.87 10.23
N THR A 393 5.74 -7.93 11.43
CA THR A 393 5.30 -8.80 12.52
C THR A 393 4.79 -8.04 13.74
N THR A 394 5.00 -6.72 13.82
CA THR A 394 4.57 -5.90 14.95
C THR A 394 3.04 -5.75 15.01
N ARG A 395 2.52 -5.39 16.17
CA ARG A 395 1.09 -5.28 16.43
C ARG A 395 0.44 -4.19 15.57
N VAL A 396 -0.85 -4.37 15.25
CA VAL A 396 -1.68 -3.38 14.55
C VAL A 396 -2.27 -2.41 15.57
N GLU A 397 -1.96 -1.11 15.40
CA GLU A 397 -2.37 -0.05 16.32
C GLU A 397 -3.76 0.52 16.03
N GLY A 398 -4.21 0.43 14.78
CA GLY A 398 -5.51 0.94 14.41
C GLY A 398 -5.93 0.64 12.98
N VAL A 399 -7.21 0.87 12.73
CA VAL A 399 -7.83 0.88 11.40
C VAL A 399 -8.44 2.26 11.19
N VAL A 400 -8.11 2.91 10.09
CA VAL A 400 -8.56 4.26 9.74
C VAL A 400 -9.31 4.25 8.41
N GLU A 401 -10.18 5.24 8.22
CA GLU A 401 -10.87 5.46 6.96
C GLU A 401 -9.90 5.99 5.88
N TYR A 402 -10.36 5.97 4.63
CA TYR A 402 -9.61 6.49 3.49
C TYR A 402 -9.19 7.95 3.71
N ALA A 403 -7.89 8.23 3.53
CA ALA A 403 -7.29 9.54 3.75
C ALA A 403 -7.45 10.08 5.19
N GLU A 404 -7.77 9.26 6.17
CA GLU A 404 -7.79 9.64 7.59
C GLU A 404 -6.40 9.50 8.20
N VAL A 405 -6.02 10.47 9.02
CA VAL A 405 -4.73 10.47 9.71
C VAL A 405 -4.78 9.52 10.91
N PRO A 406 -3.92 8.49 11.00
CA PRO A 406 -3.83 7.64 12.18
C PRO A 406 -3.49 8.42 13.43
N LYS A 407 -4.14 8.04 14.53
CA LYS A 407 -3.91 8.67 15.86
C LYS A 407 -2.69 8.10 16.57
N ASN A 408 -2.32 6.85 16.24
CA ASN A 408 -1.26 6.12 16.91
C ASN A 408 -0.09 5.86 15.96
N ARG A 409 1.13 5.90 16.48
CA ARG A 409 2.33 5.41 15.79
C ARG A 409 2.26 3.89 15.67
N GLY A 410 3.14 3.27 14.87
CA GLY A 410 3.15 1.83 14.60
C GLY A 410 2.35 1.45 13.36
N VAL A 411 1.99 0.19 13.23
CA VAL A 411 1.25 -0.31 12.05
C VAL A 411 -0.22 0.09 12.12
N ASN A 412 -0.70 0.78 11.09
CA ASN A 412 -2.11 1.12 10.92
C ASN A 412 -2.61 0.64 9.56
N LEU A 413 -3.86 0.22 9.51
CA LEU A 413 -4.53 -0.15 8.28
C LEU A 413 -5.41 1.01 7.82
N MET A 414 -5.33 1.37 6.54
CA MET A 414 -6.20 2.38 5.93
C MET A 414 -7.18 1.70 4.98
N GLN A 415 -8.45 1.98 5.16
CA GLN A 415 -9.48 1.61 4.19
C GLN A 415 -9.10 2.18 2.82
N GLY A 416 -8.92 1.32 1.83
CA GLY A 416 -8.55 1.71 0.47
C GLY A 416 -8.75 0.55 -0.49
N PRO A 417 -9.10 0.85 -1.75
CA PRO A 417 -9.26 -0.17 -2.79
C PRO A 417 -7.92 -0.80 -3.16
N GLY A 418 -7.98 -1.89 -3.95
CA GLY A 418 -6.80 -2.66 -4.33
C GLY A 418 -6.06 -2.14 -5.57
N TYR A 419 -6.39 -0.98 -6.14
CA TYR A 419 -5.69 -0.46 -7.32
C TYR A 419 -5.08 0.94 -7.09
N ASP A 420 -3.99 1.21 -7.82
CA ASP A 420 -3.04 2.28 -7.54
C ASP A 420 -3.61 3.68 -7.59
N GLN A 421 -4.46 3.95 -8.58
CA GLN A 421 -5.02 5.28 -8.84
C GLN A 421 -5.87 5.79 -7.67
N GLU A 422 -6.45 4.88 -6.89
CA GLU A 422 -7.32 5.23 -5.77
C GLU A 422 -6.64 5.00 -4.41
N SER A 423 -5.81 3.96 -4.26
CA SER A 423 -5.18 3.65 -2.98
C SER A 423 -4.01 4.59 -2.64
N THR A 424 -3.17 4.92 -3.62
CA THR A 424 -2.02 5.81 -3.41
C THR A 424 -2.44 7.23 -2.98
N PRO A 425 -3.44 7.88 -3.61
CA PRO A 425 -3.91 9.18 -3.14
C PRO A 425 -4.37 9.17 -1.67
N GLY A 426 -5.04 8.11 -1.22
CA GLY A 426 -5.45 7.98 0.18
C GLY A 426 -4.26 7.90 1.13
N LEU A 427 -3.24 7.10 0.79
CA LEU A 427 -2.01 6.98 1.56
C LEU A 427 -1.26 8.31 1.66
N VAL A 428 -1.09 9.02 0.55
CA VAL A 428 -0.39 10.31 0.55
C VAL A 428 -1.19 11.36 1.29
N ALA A 429 -2.52 11.41 1.11
CA ALA A 429 -3.38 12.40 1.75
C ALA A 429 -3.39 12.31 3.27
N ASP A 430 -2.96 11.21 3.88
CA ASP A 430 -2.88 11.07 5.34
C ASP A 430 -1.72 11.86 5.97
N ARG A 431 -0.97 12.63 5.18
CA ARG A 431 0.12 13.54 5.56
C ARG A 431 1.51 12.89 5.65
N LYS A 432 1.83 11.92 4.78
CA LYS A 432 3.00 11.07 4.99
C LYS A 432 3.90 10.91 3.77
N SER A 433 5.17 10.60 4.06
CA SER A 433 6.14 10.24 3.02
C SER A 433 5.82 8.85 2.50
N VAL A 434 5.41 8.75 1.25
CA VAL A 434 5.35 7.48 0.52
C VAL A 434 6.74 7.23 -0.07
N VAL A 435 7.32 6.11 0.26
CA VAL A 435 8.56 5.61 -0.35
C VAL A 435 8.19 4.54 -1.38
#